data_9b64d9984b74f33b8142033f285cb191
#
_entry.id   9b64d9984b74f33b8142033f285cb191
#
_cell.length_a   1.000
_cell.length_b   1.000
_cell.length_c   1.000
_cell.angle_alpha   90.00
_cell.angle_beta   90.00
_cell.angle_gamma   90.00
#
_symmetry.space_group_name_H-M   'P 1'
#
loop_
_entity.id
_entity.type
_entity.pdbx_description
1 polymer ?
#
loop_
_entity_poly.entity_id
_entity_poly.type
_entity_poly.pdbx_seq_one_letter_code
_entity_poly.pdbx_strand_id
1 'polypeptide(L)'
;IALTSTAKVIADDFDTKIKNSEEKKVKEFNFLEFDNLASPADFIRLRAETDSSALKKKFCNETIYKKNLPSNTSSRSLYNIAEKIRYETLGGKMLKGIEKNFQENYNQIINRKRKDQLKTKEDVSVSEAFELYMLKNFHKIKLNPLTTKMLNFWEKDFENAIEKHKEFLLKNLENQNIYSSKFSEILEEMDIFQSEDENERKEENQDQGQDNPSNEDENNDKEDNKDEKD
;
A
#
# COMPACT_ATOMS: atom_id res chain seq x y z
N ILE A 1 10.24 -4.37 -25.27
CA ILE A 1 9.27 -3.98 -26.32
C ILE A 1 7.91 -4.62 -26.05
N ALA A 2 7.78 -5.95 -25.91
CA ALA A 2 6.46 -6.59 -25.73
C ALA A 2 5.68 -6.10 -24.50
N LEU A 3 6.31 -6.05 -23.33
CA LEU A 3 5.67 -5.56 -22.09
C LEU A 3 5.23 -4.10 -22.23
N THR A 4 6.07 -3.27 -22.84
CA THR A 4 5.77 -1.86 -23.10
C THR A 4 4.54 -1.69 -23.98
N SER A 5 4.44 -2.46 -25.05
CA SER A 5 3.29 -2.42 -25.96
C SER A 5 2.03 -2.92 -25.26
N THR A 6 2.13 -3.98 -24.45
CA THR A 6 1.01 -4.50 -23.66
C THR A 6 0.51 -3.46 -22.65
N ALA A 7 1.42 -2.80 -21.93
CA ALA A 7 1.04 -1.76 -20.97
C ALA A 7 0.29 -0.59 -21.62
N LYS A 8 0.74 -0.13 -22.80
CA LYS A 8 0.06 0.95 -23.55
C LYS A 8 -1.34 0.54 -23.99
N VAL A 9 -1.52 -0.67 -24.47
CA VAL A 9 -2.84 -1.20 -24.86
C VAL A 9 -3.77 -1.34 -23.67
N ILE A 10 -3.27 -1.88 -22.54
CA ILE A 10 -4.08 -2.03 -21.31
C ILE A 10 -4.48 -0.66 -20.78
N ALA A 11 -3.56 0.30 -20.72
CA ALA A 11 -3.80 1.65 -20.22
C ALA A 11 -4.68 2.48 -21.17
N ASP A 12 -4.87 2.04 -22.42
CA ASP A 12 -5.50 2.80 -23.50
C ASP A 12 -4.81 4.16 -23.73
N ASP A 13 -3.48 4.16 -23.61
CA ASP A 13 -2.64 5.36 -23.75
C ASP A 13 -1.37 5.02 -24.52
N PHE A 14 -1.35 5.35 -25.81
CA PHE A 14 -0.25 5.06 -26.72
C PHE A 14 0.89 6.07 -26.64
N ASP A 15 0.64 7.24 -26.05
CA ASP A 15 1.62 8.33 -25.94
C ASP A 15 2.48 8.21 -24.66
N THR A 16 2.13 7.30 -23.76
CA THR A 16 2.91 7.08 -22.55
C THR A 16 4.34 6.68 -22.90
N LYS A 17 5.30 7.49 -22.45
CA LYS A 17 6.72 7.17 -22.52
C LYS A 17 7.09 6.32 -21.31
N ILE A 18 7.76 5.21 -21.57
CA ILE A 18 8.31 4.33 -20.57
C ILE A 18 9.79 4.67 -20.45
N LYS A 19 10.19 5.24 -19.30
CA LYS A 19 11.59 5.57 -19.03
C LYS A 19 12.24 4.52 -18.16
N ASN A 20 13.52 4.25 -18.42
CA ASN A 20 14.42 3.56 -17.51
C ASN A 20 14.75 4.49 -16.34
N SER A 21 15.09 3.93 -15.20
CA SER A 21 15.13 4.52 -13.84
C SER A 21 15.94 5.82 -13.63
N GLU A 22 16.59 6.40 -14.63
CA GLU A 22 17.53 7.53 -14.43
C GLU A 22 16.95 8.94 -14.59
N GLU A 23 15.74 9.14 -15.11
CA GLU A 23 15.17 10.48 -15.28
C GLU A 23 13.92 10.71 -14.42
N LYS A 24 14.10 11.37 -13.29
CA LYS A 24 13.04 11.87 -12.41
C LYS A 24 12.29 13.03 -13.06
N LYS A 25 10.97 12.89 -13.15
CA LYS A 25 9.91 13.88 -13.45
C LYS A 25 9.27 13.75 -14.81
N VAL A 26 8.27 12.88 -14.91
CA VAL A 26 7.03 13.02 -15.72
C VAL A 26 6.10 11.85 -15.32
N LYS A 27 4.79 11.90 -15.56
CA LYS A 27 3.79 10.81 -15.29
C LYS A 27 4.13 9.55 -16.10
N GLU A 28 5.07 8.76 -15.64
CA GLU A 28 5.67 7.64 -16.38
C GLU A 28 5.57 6.35 -15.59
N PHE A 29 5.45 5.23 -16.32
CA PHE A 29 5.58 3.92 -15.71
C PHE A 29 7.02 3.70 -15.27
N ASN A 30 7.27 3.61 -13.97
CA ASN A 30 8.52 3.09 -13.46
C ASN A 30 8.49 1.56 -13.59
N PHE A 31 9.15 1.03 -14.62
CA PHE A 31 9.48 -0.38 -14.63
C PHE A 31 10.65 -0.62 -13.68
N LEU A 32 10.52 -1.64 -12.86
CA LEU A 32 11.65 -2.18 -12.14
C LEU A 32 12.79 -2.51 -13.09
N GLU A 33 14.00 -2.25 -12.67
CA GLU A 33 15.22 -2.43 -13.44
C GLU A 33 15.24 -3.77 -14.16
N PHE A 34 15.28 -3.71 -15.49
CA PHE A 34 15.35 -4.87 -16.38
C PHE A 34 16.66 -5.65 -16.24
N ASP A 35 17.66 -5.09 -15.55
CA ASP A 35 19.02 -5.60 -15.54
C ASP A 35 19.19 -6.88 -14.69
N ASN A 36 18.17 -7.28 -13.94
CA ASN A 36 18.24 -8.44 -13.05
C ASN A 36 17.09 -9.46 -13.20
N LEU A 37 16.64 -9.71 -14.43
CA LEU A 37 15.73 -10.84 -14.69
C LEU A 37 16.50 -12.16 -14.64
N ALA A 38 16.89 -12.58 -13.45
CA ALA A 38 17.69 -13.78 -13.25
C ALA A 38 16.88 -15.10 -13.24
N SER A 39 15.54 -15.00 -13.13
CA SER A 39 14.70 -16.18 -13.01
C SER A 39 13.33 -16.01 -13.71
N PRO A 40 12.66 -17.14 -14.08
CA PRO A 40 11.27 -17.11 -14.55
C PRO A 40 10.31 -16.42 -13.58
N ALA A 41 10.60 -16.50 -12.29
CA ALA A 41 9.82 -15.87 -11.24
C ALA A 41 9.88 -14.33 -11.29
N ASP A 42 11.04 -13.76 -11.64
CA ASP A 42 11.18 -12.31 -11.80
C ASP A 42 10.39 -11.82 -13.01
N PHE A 43 10.35 -12.62 -14.07
CA PHE A 43 9.54 -12.29 -15.25
C PHE A 43 8.03 -12.31 -14.95
N ILE A 44 7.54 -13.29 -14.18
CA ILE A 44 6.13 -13.36 -13.75
C ILE A 44 5.79 -12.13 -12.90
N ARG A 45 6.66 -11.76 -11.95
CA ARG A 45 6.50 -10.57 -11.12
C ARG A 45 6.46 -9.31 -11.97
N LEU A 46 7.45 -9.09 -12.82
CA LEU A 46 7.54 -7.91 -13.68
C LEU A 46 6.31 -7.77 -14.58
N ARG A 47 5.80 -8.87 -15.13
CA ARG A 47 4.61 -8.87 -15.95
C ARG A 47 3.37 -8.45 -15.16
N ALA A 48 3.16 -9.03 -14.00
CA ALA A 48 2.03 -8.70 -13.13
C ALA A 48 2.10 -7.23 -12.65
N GLU A 49 3.27 -6.73 -12.28
CA GLU A 49 3.46 -5.33 -11.88
C GLU A 49 3.22 -4.36 -13.05
N THR A 50 3.62 -4.74 -14.26
CA THR A 50 3.34 -3.98 -15.49
C THR A 50 1.84 -3.91 -15.76
N ASP A 51 1.15 -5.04 -15.70
CA ASP A 51 -0.29 -5.13 -15.90
C ASP A 51 -1.02 -4.31 -14.82
N SER A 52 -0.63 -4.44 -13.55
CA SER A 52 -1.20 -3.69 -12.42
C SER A 52 -1.02 -2.17 -12.60
N SER A 53 0.17 -1.71 -13.00
CA SER A 53 0.45 -0.30 -13.25
C SER A 53 -0.38 0.27 -14.39
N ALA A 54 -0.54 -0.49 -15.47
CA ALA A 54 -1.37 -0.09 -16.61
C ALA A 54 -2.86 -0.01 -16.23
N LEU A 55 -3.35 -0.97 -15.43
CA LEU A 55 -4.72 -0.98 -14.92
C LEU A 55 -4.98 0.16 -13.94
N LYS A 56 -4.02 0.48 -13.07
CA LYS A 56 -4.09 1.66 -12.21
C LYS A 56 -4.27 2.92 -13.04
N LYS A 57 -3.49 3.09 -14.12
CA LYS A 57 -3.61 4.24 -15.01
C LYS A 57 -4.99 4.30 -15.69
N LYS A 58 -5.54 3.14 -16.10
CA LYS A 58 -6.84 3.06 -16.76
C LYS A 58 -8.02 3.30 -15.83
N PHE A 59 -8.01 2.70 -14.64
CA PHE A 59 -9.18 2.59 -13.77
C PHE A 59 -9.11 3.42 -12.49
N CYS A 60 -7.98 4.08 -12.20
CA CYS A 60 -7.82 4.89 -11.01
C CYS A 60 -7.76 6.40 -11.37
N ASN A 61 -8.82 7.11 -11.01
CA ASN A 61 -8.83 8.56 -11.03
C ASN A 61 -8.21 9.08 -9.73
N GLU A 62 -7.10 9.79 -9.85
CA GLU A 62 -6.33 10.28 -8.71
C GLU A 62 -7.09 11.26 -7.83
N THR A 63 -7.96 12.09 -8.40
CA THR A 63 -8.80 13.02 -7.64
C THR A 63 -9.81 12.28 -6.78
N ILE A 64 -10.47 11.25 -7.33
CA ILE A 64 -11.41 10.40 -6.59
C ILE A 64 -10.66 9.63 -5.50
N TYR A 65 -9.50 9.08 -5.83
CA TYR A 65 -8.66 8.37 -4.87
C TYR A 65 -8.29 9.23 -3.67
N LYS A 66 -7.77 10.45 -3.90
CA LYS A 66 -7.39 11.39 -2.84
C LYS A 66 -8.57 11.87 -2.01
N LYS A 67 -9.73 12.10 -2.65
CA LYS A 67 -10.96 12.53 -1.97
C LYS A 67 -11.44 11.52 -0.93
N ASN A 68 -11.28 10.23 -1.22
CA ASN A 68 -11.77 9.15 -0.37
C ASN A 68 -10.64 8.51 0.48
N LEU A 69 -9.46 9.11 0.52
CA LEU A 69 -8.34 8.59 1.30
C LEU A 69 -8.63 8.77 2.80
N PRO A 70 -8.58 7.68 3.62
CA PRO A 70 -8.78 7.76 5.05
C PRO A 70 -7.78 8.71 5.73
N SER A 71 -8.17 9.30 6.86
CA SER A 71 -7.32 10.20 7.64
C SER A 71 -6.18 9.46 8.34
N ASN A 72 -6.47 8.28 8.89
CA ASN A 72 -5.52 7.43 9.61
C ASN A 72 -4.52 6.75 8.68
N THR A 73 -3.23 6.72 9.05
CA THR A 73 -2.13 6.15 8.24
C THR A 73 -2.29 4.65 8.03
N SER A 74 -2.66 3.90 9.07
CA SER A 74 -2.86 2.45 8.98
C SER A 74 -4.05 2.12 8.07
N SER A 75 -5.15 2.85 8.18
CA SER A 75 -6.30 2.73 7.28
C SER A 75 -5.95 3.07 5.83
N ARG A 76 -5.04 4.02 5.58
CA ARG A 76 -4.53 4.32 4.22
C ARG A 76 -3.83 3.13 3.58
N SER A 77 -3.07 2.35 4.36
CA SER A 77 -2.42 1.14 3.85
C SER A 77 -3.44 0.11 3.37
N LEU A 78 -4.51 -0.11 4.13
CA LEU A 78 -5.60 -1.02 3.73
C LEU A 78 -6.39 -0.47 2.54
N TYR A 79 -6.65 0.83 2.51
CA TYR A 79 -7.31 1.49 1.38
C TYR A 79 -6.51 1.33 0.08
N ASN A 80 -5.18 1.46 0.15
CA ASN A 80 -4.29 1.23 -1.00
C ASN A 80 -4.40 -0.20 -1.53
N ILE A 81 -4.44 -1.18 -0.63
CA ILE A 81 -4.63 -2.60 -0.97
C ILE A 81 -6.00 -2.80 -1.63
N ALA A 82 -7.07 -2.23 -1.06
CA ALA A 82 -8.42 -2.34 -1.60
C ALA A 82 -8.55 -1.74 -3.01
N GLU A 83 -7.99 -0.55 -3.24
CA GLU A 83 -7.96 0.08 -4.56
C GLU A 83 -7.16 -0.74 -5.58
N LYS A 84 -5.99 -1.27 -5.17
CA LYS A 84 -5.19 -2.17 -6.01
C LYS A 84 -6.01 -3.40 -6.44
N ILE A 85 -6.62 -4.08 -5.50
CA ILE A 85 -7.44 -5.26 -5.76
C ILE A 85 -8.63 -4.91 -6.66
N ARG A 86 -9.23 -3.71 -6.50
CA ARG A 86 -10.33 -3.22 -7.35
C ARG A 86 -9.91 -3.17 -8.82
N TYR A 87 -8.86 -2.41 -9.16
CA TYR A 87 -8.48 -2.26 -10.56
C TYR A 87 -7.87 -3.52 -11.16
N GLU A 88 -7.19 -4.35 -10.38
CA GLU A 88 -6.70 -5.66 -10.82
C GLU A 88 -7.85 -6.64 -11.11
N THR A 89 -8.90 -6.64 -10.28
CA THR A 89 -10.11 -7.44 -10.51
C THR A 89 -10.82 -7.02 -11.81
N LEU A 90 -10.90 -5.71 -12.08
CA LEU A 90 -11.45 -5.21 -13.35
C LEU A 90 -10.60 -5.68 -14.54
N GLY A 91 -9.27 -5.62 -14.42
CA GLY A 91 -8.36 -6.11 -15.44
C GLY A 91 -8.51 -7.60 -15.73
N GLY A 92 -8.65 -8.40 -14.69
CA GLY A 92 -8.89 -9.84 -14.81
C GLY A 92 -10.22 -10.16 -15.51
N LYS A 93 -11.28 -9.38 -15.22
CA LYS A 93 -12.56 -9.49 -15.94
C LYS A 93 -12.46 -9.10 -17.42
N MET A 94 -11.62 -8.08 -17.71
CA MET A 94 -11.41 -7.59 -19.06
C MET A 94 -10.61 -8.58 -19.92
N LEU A 95 -9.54 -9.16 -19.39
CA LEU A 95 -8.61 -10.03 -20.10
C LEU A 95 -8.16 -11.22 -19.23
N LYS A 96 -8.52 -12.44 -19.64
CA LYS A 96 -8.14 -13.69 -18.93
C LYS A 96 -6.63 -13.87 -18.76
N GLY A 97 -5.82 -13.30 -19.67
CA GLY A 97 -4.37 -13.34 -19.56
C GLY A 97 -3.85 -12.54 -18.37
N ILE A 98 -4.47 -11.40 -18.06
CA ILE A 98 -4.16 -10.56 -16.91
C ILE A 98 -4.52 -11.30 -15.61
N GLU A 99 -5.71 -11.89 -15.54
CA GLU A 99 -6.14 -12.70 -14.41
C GLU A 99 -5.12 -13.81 -14.09
N LYS A 100 -4.68 -14.54 -15.14
CA LYS A 100 -3.66 -15.59 -15.00
C LYS A 100 -2.32 -15.03 -14.48
N ASN A 101 -1.86 -13.89 -15.00
CA ASN A 101 -0.62 -13.26 -14.57
C ASN A 101 -0.67 -12.89 -13.07
N PHE A 102 -1.79 -12.33 -12.60
CA PHE A 102 -1.97 -12.03 -11.19
C PHE A 102 -2.01 -13.30 -10.34
N GLN A 103 -2.74 -14.33 -10.76
CA GLN A 103 -2.80 -15.59 -10.03
C GLN A 103 -1.40 -16.24 -9.90
N GLU A 104 -0.62 -16.27 -10.98
CA GLU A 104 0.74 -16.80 -10.94
C GLU A 104 1.66 -15.99 -10.02
N ASN A 105 1.59 -14.66 -10.10
CA ASN A 105 2.40 -13.77 -9.25
C ASN A 105 2.03 -13.90 -7.76
N TYR A 106 0.74 -13.83 -7.44
CA TYR A 106 0.29 -13.95 -6.04
C TYR A 106 0.57 -15.34 -5.46
N ASN A 107 0.44 -16.41 -6.24
CA ASN A 107 0.85 -17.74 -5.81
C ASN A 107 2.35 -17.80 -5.48
N GLN A 108 3.21 -17.13 -6.25
CA GLN A 108 4.64 -17.05 -5.92
C GLN A 108 4.90 -16.26 -4.64
N ILE A 109 4.25 -15.10 -4.46
CA ILE A 109 4.36 -14.27 -3.25
C ILE A 109 3.95 -15.10 -2.03
N ILE A 110 2.80 -15.78 -2.09
CA ILE A 110 2.29 -16.62 -1.02
C ILE A 110 3.25 -17.75 -0.66
N ASN A 111 3.87 -18.38 -1.66
CA ASN A 111 4.80 -19.50 -1.43
C ASN A 111 6.17 -19.05 -0.90
N ARG A 112 6.52 -17.77 -1.04
CA ARG A 112 7.77 -17.19 -0.51
C ARG A 112 7.64 -16.64 0.90
N LYS A 113 6.43 -16.53 1.46
CA LYS A 113 6.20 -16.04 2.83
C LYS A 113 6.98 -16.89 3.84
N ARG A 114 7.55 -16.23 4.85
CA ARG A 114 8.38 -16.87 5.88
C ARG A 114 7.58 -17.90 6.66
N LYS A 115 8.21 -19.03 6.98
CA LYS A 115 7.58 -20.14 7.71
C LYS A 115 7.82 -20.08 9.22
N ASP A 116 8.80 -19.34 9.65
CA ASP A 116 9.33 -19.26 10.99
C ASP A 116 8.78 -18.03 11.72
N GLN A 117 8.34 -18.23 12.95
CA GLN A 117 7.96 -17.20 13.93
C GLN A 117 6.51 -16.71 13.95
N LEU A 118 5.57 -17.29 13.23
CA LEU A 118 4.16 -16.91 13.34
C LEU A 118 3.48 -17.67 14.50
N LYS A 119 3.56 -17.12 15.71
CA LYS A 119 2.98 -17.72 16.91
C LYS A 119 1.72 -16.98 17.39
N THR A 120 1.74 -15.66 17.28
CA THR A 120 0.72 -14.76 17.81
C THR A 120 0.15 -13.83 16.75
N LYS A 121 -0.88 -13.07 17.09
CA LYS A 121 -1.53 -12.08 16.22
C LYS A 121 -0.56 -10.93 15.89
N GLU A 122 0.29 -10.57 16.84
CA GLU A 122 1.28 -9.48 16.72
C GLU A 122 2.41 -9.81 15.73
N ASP A 123 2.64 -11.10 15.45
CA ASP A 123 3.63 -11.53 14.45
C ASP A 123 3.17 -11.28 13.00
N VAL A 124 1.88 -10.94 12.80
CA VAL A 124 1.28 -10.73 11.49
C VAL A 124 0.72 -9.32 11.39
N SER A 125 1.31 -8.49 10.53
CA SER A 125 0.78 -7.13 10.33
C SER A 125 -0.65 -7.18 9.79
N VAL A 126 -1.46 -6.23 10.22
CA VAL A 126 -2.85 -6.06 9.76
C VAL A 126 -2.92 -5.95 8.24
N SER A 127 -2.01 -5.16 7.65
CA SER A 127 -1.95 -4.94 6.20
C SER A 127 -1.68 -6.23 5.43
N GLU A 128 -0.78 -7.07 5.93
CA GLU A 128 -0.45 -8.34 5.31
C GLU A 128 -1.61 -9.34 5.38
N ALA A 129 -2.25 -9.46 6.53
CA ALA A 129 -3.44 -10.28 6.71
C ALA A 129 -4.61 -9.77 5.85
N PHE A 130 -4.78 -8.45 5.78
CA PHE A 130 -5.81 -7.83 4.96
C PHE A 130 -5.59 -8.07 3.45
N GLU A 131 -4.35 -7.99 2.96
CA GLU A 131 -4.04 -8.36 1.57
C GLU A 131 -4.45 -9.82 1.29
N LEU A 132 -4.12 -10.75 2.20
CA LEU A 132 -4.54 -12.15 2.07
C LEU A 132 -6.06 -12.31 2.06
N TYR A 133 -6.78 -11.58 2.91
CA TYR A 133 -8.24 -11.56 2.93
C TYR A 133 -8.82 -11.09 1.60
N MET A 134 -8.30 -9.98 1.08
CA MET A 134 -8.74 -9.41 -0.20
C MET A 134 -8.42 -10.35 -1.37
N LEU A 135 -7.22 -10.94 -1.42
CA LEU A 135 -6.84 -11.91 -2.44
C LEU A 135 -7.74 -13.15 -2.44
N LYS A 136 -8.05 -13.70 -1.26
CA LYS A 136 -8.95 -14.84 -1.10
C LYS A 136 -10.35 -14.52 -1.61
N ASN A 137 -10.91 -13.37 -1.23
CA ASN A 137 -12.30 -13.04 -1.44
C ASN A 137 -12.60 -12.39 -2.80
N PHE A 138 -11.68 -11.59 -3.35
CA PHE A 138 -11.89 -10.83 -4.59
C PHE A 138 -11.18 -11.46 -5.79
N HIS A 139 -9.94 -11.92 -5.62
CA HIS A 139 -9.19 -12.60 -6.67
C HIS A 139 -9.32 -14.13 -6.67
N LYS A 140 -10.00 -14.68 -5.66
CA LYS A 140 -10.18 -16.15 -5.48
C LYS A 140 -8.85 -16.92 -5.44
N ILE A 141 -7.81 -16.30 -4.90
CA ILE A 141 -6.49 -16.91 -4.74
C ILE A 141 -6.57 -17.97 -3.64
N LYS A 142 -6.06 -19.17 -3.92
CA LYS A 142 -5.98 -20.25 -2.96
C LYS A 142 -4.79 -20.02 -2.02
N LEU A 143 -5.08 -19.83 -0.73
CA LEU A 143 -4.06 -19.68 0.29
C LEU A 143 -3.40 -21.03 0.62
N ASN A 144 -2.11 -21.02 0.96
CA ASN A 144 -1.40 -22.17 1.50
C ASN A 144 -1.62 -22.29 3.03
N PRO A 145 -1.21 -23.39 3.69
CA PRO A 145 -1.44 -23.55 5.13
C PRO A 145 -0.85 -22.43 6.00
N LEU A 146 0.30 -21.86 5.60
CA LEU A 146 0.93 -20.77 6.32
C LEU A 146 0.12 -19.49 6.22
N THR A 147 -0.22 -19.05 5.00
CA THR A 147 -0.99 -17.83 4.76
C THR A 147 -2.43 -17.95 5.27
N THR A 148 -2.99 -19.16 5.30
CA THR A 148 -4.26 -19.41 5.98
C THR A 148 -4.13 -19.16 7.49
N LYS A 149 -3.05 -19.65 8.13
CA LYS A 149 -2.78 -19.39 9.53
C LYS A 149 -2.62 -17.89 9.83
N MET A 150 -1.89 -17.18 8.96
CA MET A 150 -1.73 -15.71 9.08
C MET A 150 -3.08 -14.99 9.02
N LEU A 151 -3.90 -15.34 8.03
CA LEU A 151 -5.23 -14.75 7.89
C LEU A 151 -6.13 -15.05 9.09
N ASN A 152 -6.12 -16.26 9.62
CA ASN A 152 -6.99 -16.68 10.73
C ASN A 152 -6.87 -15.80 11.98
N PHE A 153 -5.71 -15.15 12.20
CA PHE A 153 -5.55 -14.21 13.32
C PHE A 153 -6.44 -12.96 13.21
N TRP A 154 -6.80 -12.56 11.98
CA TRP A 154 -7.50 -11.32 11.67
C TRP A 154 -8.81 -11.54 10.91
N GLU A 155 -9.07 -12.74 10.40
CA GLU A 155 -10.17 -13.03 9.46
C GLU A 155 -11.53 -12.62 10.02
N LYS A 156 -11.76 -12.89 11.31
CA LYS A 156 -13.01 -12.55 11.97
C LYS A 156 -13.24 -11.03 12.04
N ASP A 157 -12.20 -10.26 12.26
CA ASP A 157 -12.28 -8.79 12.32
C ASP A 157 -12.66 -8.25 10.93
N PHE A 158 -12.03 -8.77 9.86
CA PHE A 158 -12.35 -8.40 8.49
C PHE A 158 -13.73 -8.87 8.03
N GLU A 159 -14.14 -10.08 8.39
CA GLU A 159 -15.49 -10.58 8.09
C GLU A 159 -16.56 -9.71 8.74
N ASN A 160 -16.43 -9.36 10.00
CA ASN A 160 -17.37 -8.51 10.71
C ASN A 160 -17.55 -7.14 10.03
N ALA A 161 -16.47 -6.58 9.50
CA ALA A 161 -16.50 -5.26 8.87
C ALA A 161 -16.97 -5.33 7.40
N ILE A 162 -16.48 -6.30 6.63
CA ILE A 162 -16.54 -6.26 5.15
C ILE A 162 -17.62 -7.17 4.58
N GLU A 163 -17.93 -8.33 5.19
CA GLU A 163 -18.78 -9.35 4.56
C GLU A 163 -20.17 -8.81 4.21
N LYS A 164 -20.78 -8.03 5.11
CA LYS A 164 -22.07 -7.36 4.85
C LYS A 164 -22.08 -6.41 3.67
N HIS A 165 -20.91 -5.94 3.24
CA HIS A 165 -20.73 -4.98 2.15
C HIS A 165 -20.13 -5.60 0.88
N LYS A 166 -19.70 -6.84 0.93
CA LYS A 166 -18.96 -7.51 -0.13
C LYS A 166 -19.68 -7.53 -1.47
N GLU A 167 -20.96 -7.89 -1.47
CA GLU A 167 -21.77 -7.88 -2.70
C GLU A 167 -21.88 -6.47 -3.30
N PHE A 168 -22.10 -5.47 -2.45
CA PHE A 168 -22.15 -4.07 -2.87
C PHE A 168 -20.82 -3.62 -3.49
N LEU A 169 -19.69 -3.95 -2.87
CA LEU A 169 -18.36 -3.63 -3.37
C LEU A 169 -18.08 -4.31 -4.71
N LEU A 170 -18.40 -5.61 -4.83
CA LEU A 170 -18.21 -6.37 -6.07
C LEU A 170 -19.08 -5.85 -7.24
N LYS A 171 -20.28 -5.34 -6.95
CA LYS A 171 -21.19 -4.74 -7.93
C LYS A 171 -20.70 -3.36 -8.40
N ASN A 172 -20.00 -2.63 -7.56
CA ASN A 172 -19.55 -1.26 -7.82
C ASN A 172 -18.07 -1.12 -8.18
N LEU A 173 -17.38 -2.20 -8.57
CA LEU A 173 -15.97 -2.17 -8.95
C LEU A 173 -15.65 -1.13 -10.05
N GLU A 174 -16.53 -0.96 -11.03
CA GLU A 174 -16.38 -0.02 -12.14
C GLU A 174 -16.56 1.44 -11.69
N ASN A 175 -17.35 1.68 -10.65
CA ASN A 175 -17.58 3.02 -10.11
C ASN A 175 -16.64 3.28 -8.95
N GLN A 176 -15.46 3.82 -9.27
CA GLN A 176 -14.42 4.09 -8.27
C GLN A 176 -14.95 4.94 -7.11
N ASN A 177 -15.70 6.00 -7.37
CA ASN A 177 -16.14 6.89 -6.30
C ASN A 177 -17.06 6.20 -5.29
N ILE A 178 -17.99 5.35 -5.77
CA ILE A 178 -18.88 4.58 -4.89
C ILE A 178 -18.09 3.52 -4.12
N TYR A 179 -17.21 2.78 -4.81
CA TYR A 179 -16.39 1.75 -4.19
C TYR A 179 -15.46 2.32 -3.13
N SER A 180 -14.69 3.36 -3.49
CA SER A 180 -13.68 3.97 -2.63
C SER A 180 -14.31 4.66 -1.41
N SER A 181 -15.43 5.39 -1.60
CA SER A 181 -16.16 6.02 -0.50
C SER A 181 -16.68 4.99 0.50
N LYS A 182 -17.27 3.89 -0.01
CA LYS A 182 -17.76 2.84 0.87
C LYS A 182 -16.65 2.10 1.58
N PHE A 183 -15.52 1.89 0.90
CA PHE A 183 -14.38 1.23 1.51
C PHE A 183 -13.73 2.08 2.59
N SER A 184 -13.61 3.41 2.36
CA SER A 184 -13.13 4.34 3.36
C SER A 184 -14.01 4.33 4.62
N GLU A 185 -15.34 4.39 4.45
CA GLU A 185 -16.32 4.29 5.55
C GLU A 185 -16.12 2.99 6.37
N ILE A 186 -15.98 1.84 5.68
CA ILE A 186 -15.74 0.56 6.35
C ILE A 186 -14.44 0.59 7.16
N LEU A 187 -13.36 1.15 6.61
CA LEU A 187 -12.06 1.20 7.28
C LEU A 187 -12.06 2.17 8.47
N GLU A 188 -12.83 3.26 8.40
CA GLU A 188 -13.00 4.20 9.52
C GLU A 188 -13.84 3.59 10.66
N GLU A 189 -14.79 2.70 10.34
CA GLU A 189 -15.59 1.97 11.32
C GLU A 189 -14.83 0.78 11.95
N MET A 190 -13.69 0.38 11.39
CA MET A 190 -12.91 -0.74 11.93
C MET A 190 -12.11 -0.31 13.17
N ASP A 191 -12.49 -0.85 14.34
CA ASP A 191 -11.83 -0.58 15.63
C ASP A 191 -10.39 -1.12 15.75
N ILE A 192 -9.88 -1.74 14.70
CA ILE A 192 -8.57 -2.43 14.70
C ILE A 192 -7.40 -1.46 14.98
N PHE A 193 -7.57 -0.18 14.68
CA PHE A 193 -6.52 0.84 14.76
C PHE A 193 -6.65 1.82 15.92
N GLN A 194 -7.67 1.71 16.76
CA GLN A 194 -7.88 2.66 17.87
C GLN A 194 -6.72 2.63 18.89
N SER A 195 -6.08 1.46 19.07
CA SER A 195 -4.94 1.32 19.97
C SER A 195 -3.62 1.88 19.39
N GLU A 196 -3.47 1.95 18.08
CA GLU A 196 -2.28 2.50 17.41
C GLU A 196 -2.31 4.03 17.42
N ASP A 197 -3.47 4.65 17.15
CA ASP A 197 -3.66 6.11 17.22
C ASP A 197 -3.42 6.68 18.63
N GLU A 198 -3.77 5.93 19.69
CA GLU A 198 -3.48 6.35 21.06
C GLU A 198 -1.99 6.30 21.41
N ASN A 199 -1.24 5.40 20.81
CA ASN A 199 0.20 5.29 21.01
C ASN A 199 0.97 6.36 20.22
N GLU A 200 0.61 6.62 18.95
CA GLU A 200 1.20 7.70 18.16
C GLU A 200 0.96 9.07 18.82
N ARG A 201 -0.25 9.35 19.33
CA ARG A 201 -0.56 10.59 20.08
C ARG A 201 0.21 10.73 21.38
N LYS A 202 0.55 9.62 22.04
CA LYS A 202 1.36 9.62 23.28
C LYS A 202 2.84 9.89 22.96
N GLU A 203 3.36 9.40 21.84
CA GLU A 203 4.73 9.65 21.40
C GLU A 203 4.90 11.10 20.92
N GLU A 204 3.97 11.66 20.15
CA GLU A 204 4.00 13.07 19.74
C GLU A 204 3.90 14.05 20.92
N ASN A 205 3.14 13.70 21.96
CA ASN A 205 3.03 14.52 23.17
C ASN A 205 4.24 14.40 24.12
N GLN A 206 5.04 13.34 24.02
CA GLN A 206 6.29 13.22 24.78
C GLN A 206 7.46 13.98 24.15
N ASP A 207 7.48 14.14 22.83
CA ASP A 207 8.53 14.89 22.12
C ASP A 207 8.35 16.41 22.24
N GLN A 208 7.15 16.91 22.55
CA GLN A 208 6.88 18.33 22.79
C GLN A 208 7.13 18.79 24.25
N GLY A 209 7.54 17.90 25.13
CA GLY A 209 7.72 18.16 26.57
C GLY A 209 9.15 18.48 27.02
N GLN A 210 10.14 18.53 26.14
CA GLN A 210 11.56 18.71 26.52
C GLN A 210 12.25 19.96 25.96
N ASP A 211 11.53 21.01 25.64
CA ASP A 211 12.13 22.34 25.43
C ASP A 211 11.62 23.31 26.50
N ASN A 212 12.28 23.27 27.66
CA ASN A 212 12.17 24.29 28.68
C ASN A 212 13.49 25.08 28.71
N PRO A 213 13.52 26.34 28.26
CA PRO A 213 14.69 27.17 28.42
C PRO A 213 14.73 27.69 29.89
N SER A 214 15.63 27.18 30.68
CA SER A 214 15.99 27.76 31.95
C SER A 214 16.70 29.08 31.74
N ASN A 215 15.93 30.16 32.02
CA ASN A 215 16.47 31.46 32.42
C ASN A 215 17.09 31.31 33.80
N GLU A 216 18.25 31.91 33.96
CA GLU A 216 18.82 32.52 35.18
C GLU A 216 20.23 33.00 34.80
N ASP A 217 20.53 34.15 34.89
CA ASP A 217 20.53 35.36 35.71
C ASP A 217 21.93 35.95 35.66
N GLU A 218 21.95 37.22 35.39
CA GLU A 218 22.87 38.29 35.68
C GLU A 218 23.99 38.01 36.72
N ASN A 219 25.21 38.42 36.36
CA ASN A 219 25.93 39.49 37.06
C ASN A 219 27.34 39.68 36.48
N ASN A 220 27.56 40.82 35.90
CA ASN A 220 28.33 42.00 36.42
C ASN A 220 29.74 41.66 36.93
N ASP A 221 30.74 42.13 36.28
CA ASP A 221 31.66 43.20 36.65
C ASP A 221 32.94 43.18 35.78
N LYS A 222 33.11 44.34 35.13
CA LYS A 222 34.25 45.28 35.10
C LYS A 222 35.68 44.80 34.85
N GLU A 223 36.21 45.57 33.89
CA GLU A 223 37.58 46.14 33.86
C GLU A 223 38.73 45.13 33.68
N ASP A 224 39.71 45.32 32.91
CA ASP A 224 40.45 46.45 32.43
C ASP A 224 41.53 46.04 31.39
N ASN A 225 41.70 46.90 30.43
CA ASN A 225 42.93 47.35 29.82
C ASN A 225 44.12 46.43 29.47
N LYS A 226 44.56 46.75 28.31
CA LYS A 226 45.92 47.02 27.84
C LYS A 226 46.62 45.95 27.02
N ASP A 227 46.80 46.43 25.84
CA ASP A 227 48.05 46.77 25.12
C ASP A 227 49.01 45.64 24.75
N GLU A 228 49.28 45.76 23.52
CA GLU A 228 50.55 45.83 22.81
C GLU A 228 51.19 44.55 22.25
N LYS A 229 51.27 44.68 20.93
CA LYS A 229 52.49 44.40 20.10
C LYS A 229 53.10 42.99 20.20
N ASP A 230 53.21 42.28 19.15
CA ASP A 230 54.05 42.35 17.94
C ASP A 230 53.51 41.45 16.83
#